data_5c7da04b27d5a464eae489c06e85688c
#
_entry.id   5c7da04b27d5a464eae489c06e85688c
#
_cell.length_a   1.000
_cell.length_b   1.000
_cell.length_c   1.000
_cell.angle_alpha   90.00
_cell.angle_beta   90.00
_cell.angle_gamma   90.00
#
_symmetry.space_group_name_H-M   'P 1'
#
loop_
_entity.id
_entity.type
_entity.pdbx_description
1 polymer ?
#
loop_
_entity_poly.entity_id
_entity_poly.type
_entity_poly.pdbx_seq_one_letter_code
_entity_poly.pdbx_strand_id
1 'polypeptide(L)'
;PSLILAYSPCAEHGIKGGLSNHQKTQAKAVECGYVDLYRYNPEAEQPLTIDSKEPDYDKMLDFMMTETRFSQLPKLKGETAYEMFEKTKQDAMRRHRRLKALAEEKI
;
A
#
# COMPACT_ATOMS: atom_id res chain seq x y z
N PRO A 1 -10.24 -23.39 -7.96
CA PRO A 1 -10.73 -22.10 -7.52
C PRO A 1 -9.60 -21.07 -7.45
N SER A 2 -9.95 -19.82 -7.73
CA SER A 2 -8.99 -18.73 -7.71
C SER A 2 -9.57 -17.55 -6.94
N LEU A 3 -8.70 -16.79 -6.27
CA LEU A 3 -9.09 -15.58 -5.55
C LEU A 3 -8.22 -14.42 -6.03
N ILE A 4 -8.86 -13.32 -6.40
CA ILE A 4 -8.18 -12.09 -6.78
C ILE A 4 -8.60 -11.00 -5.80
N LEU A 5 -7.61 -10.41 -5.11
CA LEU A 5 -7.82 -9.25 -4.25
C LEU A 5 -7.30 -8.02 -4.99
N ALA A 6 -8.17 -7.03 -5.19
CA ALA A 6 -7.82 -5.82 -5.90
C ALA A 6 -7.97 -4.59 -5.02
N TYR A 7 -6.95 -3.73 -5.01
CA TYR A 7 -6.99 -2.44 -4.33
C TYR A 7 -7.37 -1.36 -5.33
N SER A 8 -8.23 -0.44 -4.88
CA SER A 8 -8.60 0.75 -5.66
C SER A 8 -8.78 1.94 -4.73
N PRO A 9 -8.26 3.13 -5.08
CA PRO A 9 -8.57 4.34 -4.32
C PRO A 9 -10.08 4.61 -4.32
N CYS A 10 -10.59 5.15 -3.22
CA CYS A 10 -12.02 5.39 -3.08
C CYS A 10 -12.40 6.77 -3.60
N ALA A 11 -13.16 6.80 -4.70
CA ALA A 11 -13.61 8.06 -5.30
C ALA A 11 -14.57 8.82 -4.38
N GLU A 12 -15.37 8.13 -3.57
CA GLU A 12 -16.31 8.75 -2.64
C GLU A 12 -15.61 9.55 -1.54
N HIS A 13 -14.41 9.13 -1.13
CA HIS A 13 -13.62 9.84 -0.14
C HIS A 13 -12.80 10.98 -0.73
N GLY A 14 -12.82 11.12 -2.06
CA GLY A 14 -12.09 12.15 -2.77
C GLY A 14 -10.62 11.80 -2.99
N ILE A 15 -10.13 12.17 -4.17
CA ILE A 15 -8.73 12.00 -4.56
C ILE A 15 -8.26 13.35 -5.09
N LYS A 16 -7.10 13.81 -4.62
CA LYS A 16 -6.53 15.06 -5.10
C LYS A 16 -6.28 14.97 -6.61
N GLY A 17 -6.86 15.89 -7.38
CA GLY A 17 -6.82 15.87 -8.85
C GLY A 17 -7.97 15.10 -9.49
N GLY A 18 -8.89 14.53 -8.69
CA GLY A 18 -10.12 13.89 -9.17
C GLY A 18 -9.91 12.51 -9.77
N LEU A 19 -10.93 12.02 -10.46
CA LEU A 19 -10.94 10.66 -11.03
C LEU A 19 -9.88 10.46 -12.11
N SER A 20 -9.45 11.53 -12.80
CA SER A 20 -8.40 11.44 -13.81
C SER A 20 -7.06 10.99 -13.24
N ASN A 21 -6.84 11.14 -11.92
CA ASN A 21 -5.62 10.71 -11.24
C ASN A 21 -5.75 9.35 -10.57
N HIS A 22 -6.86 8.66 -10.76
CA HIS A 22 -7.15 7.40 -10.07
C HIS A 22 -6.05 6.34 -10.30
N GLN A 23 -5.65 6.12 -11.55
CA GLN A 23 -4.62 5.13 -11.87
C GLN A 23 -3.23 5.55 -11.35
N LYS A 24 -2.93 6.85 -11.41
CA LYS A 24 -1.66 7.38 -10.87
C LYS A 24 -1.59 7.17 -9.36
N THR A 25 -2.72 7.35 -8.67
CA THR A 25 -2.82 7.13 -7.23
C THR A 25 -2.60 5.66 -6.89
N GLN A 26 -3.15 4.74 -7.68
CA GLN A 26 -2.90 3.31 -7.50
C GLN A 26 -1.43 2.96 -7.66
N ALA A 27 -0.77 3.52 -8.68
CA ALA A 27 0.66 3.29 -8.90
C ALA A 27 1.50 3.81 -7.72
N LYS A 28 1.15 4.97 -7.17
CA LYS A 28 1.82 5.52 -6.00
C LYS A 28 1.64 4.66 -4.76
N ALA A 29 0.47 4.04 -4.60
CA ALA A 29 0.21 3.14 -3.47
C ALA A 29 1.18 1.96 -3.48
N VAL A 30 1.48 1.41 -4.65
CA VAL A 30 2.46 0.32 -4.79
C VAL A 30 3.88 0.84 -4.59
N GLU A 31 4.23 1.96 -5.19
CA GLU A 31 5.57 2.54 -5.11
C GLU A 31 6.01 2.83 -3.69
N CYS A 32 5.10 3.32 -2.84
CA CYS A 32 5.43 3.68 -1.47
C CYS A 32 5.26 2.53 -0.46
N GLY A 33 4.77 1.38 -0.90
CA GLY A 33 4.60 0.21 -0.03
C GLY A 33 3.28 0.15 0.72
N TYR A 34 2.34 1.06 0.44
CA TYR A 34 1.01 0.98 1.03
C TYR A 34 0.28 -0.30 0.60
N VAL A 35 0.54 -0.75 -0.64
CA VAL A 35 0.02 -1.98 -1.20
C VAL A 35 1.18 -2.79 -1.78
N ASP A 36 1.23 -4.09 -1.49
CA ASP A 36 2.18 -5.02 -2.10
C ASP A 36 1.49 -5.83 -3.19
N LEU A 37 2.18 -6.03 -4.31
CA LEU A 37 1.69 -6.91 -5.37
C LEU A 37 2.35 -8.28 -5.21
N TYR A 38 1.53 -9.32 -5.08
CA TYR A 38 2.05 -10.67 -4.93
C TYR A 38 1.09 -11.70 -5.52
N ARG A 39 1.63 -12.89 -5.81
CA ARG A 39 0.86 -14.03 -6.27
C ARG A 39 1.22 -15.26 -5.45
N TYR A 40 0.22 -16.09 -5.22
CA TYR A 40 0.41 -17.36 -4.53
C TYR A 40 -0.12 -18.50 -5.40
N ASN A 41 0.76 -19.45 -5.73
CA ASN A 41 0.40 -20.67 -6.45
C ASN A 41 1.07 -21.86 -5.75
N PRO A 42 0.31 -22.70 -5.03
CA PRO A 42 0.90 -23.80 -4.26
C PRO A 42 1.56 -24.87 -5.14
N GLU A 43 1.26 -24.89 -6.45
CA GLU A 43 1.85 -25.86 -7.37
C GLU A 43 3.18 -25.36 -7.97
N ALA A 44 3.55 -24.10 -7.80
CA ALA A 44 4.79 -23.55 -8.34
C ALA A 44 5.98 -23.96 -7.46
N GLU A 45 7.18 -23.96 -8.03
CA GLU A 45 8.40 -24.22 -7.27
C GLU A 45 8.60 -23.21 -6.15
N GLN A 46 8.25 -21.95 -6.41
CA GLN A 46 8.19 -20.89 -5.42
C GLN A 46 6.75 -20.43 -5.30
N PRO A 47 6.00 -20.96 -4.29
CA PRO A 47 4.56 -20.70 -4.21
C PRO A 47 4.19 -19.24 -4.08
N LEU A 48 4.92 -18.46 -3.27
CA LEU A 48 4.66 -17.04 -3.09
C LEU A 48 5.68 -16.22 -3.85
N THR A 49 5.19 -15.36 -4.74
CA THR A 49 6.01 -14.46 -5.56
C THR A 49 5.59 -13.02 -5.30
N ILE A 50 6.55 -12.15 -4.98
CA ILE A 50 6.29 -10.72 -4.83
C ILE A 50 6.56 -10.05 -6.18
N ASP A 51 5.52 -9.43 -6.76
CA ASP A 51 5.60 -8.81 -8.09
C ASP A 51 6.00 -7.34 -8.04
N SER A 52 5.78 -6.66 -6.91
CA SER A 52 6.15 -5.25 -6.76
C SER A 52 7.64 -5.10 -6.46
N LYS A 53 8.20 -3.96 -6.86
CA LYS A 53 9.57 -3.60 -6.54
C LYS A 53 9.70 -3.28 -5.05
N GLU A 54 10.94 -3.20 -4.56
CA GLU A 54 11.22 -2.77 -3.21
C GLU A 54 10.58 -1.38 -2.98
N PRO A 55 9.72 -1.23 -1.95
CA PRO A 55 8.99 0.03 -1.77
C PRO A 55 9.88 1.19 -1.32
N ASP A 56 9.49 2.39 -1.72
CA ASP A 56 10.06 3.63 -1.20
C ASP A 56 9.12 4.19 -0.15
N TYR A 57 9.33 3.81 1.10
CA TYR A 57 8.44 4.16 2.21
C TYR A 57 8.44 5.66 2.52
N ASP A 58 9.47 6.39 2.11
CA ASP A 58 9.53 7.83 2.32
C ASP A 58 8.47 8.58 1.52
N LYS A 59 7.92 7.95 0.48
CA LYS A 59 6.84 8.52 -0.33
C LYS A 59 5.45 8.23 0.24
N MET A 60 5.36 7.47 1.33
CA MET A 60 4.05 7.03 1.85
C MET A 60 3.21 8.20 2.35
N LEU A 61 3.82 9.16 3.06
CA LEU A 61 3.08 10.33 3.55
C LEU A 61 2.50 11.13 2.39
N ASP A 62 3.29 11.35 1.34
CA ASP A 62 2.82 12.07 0.15
C ASP A 62 1.65 11.33 -0.50
N PHE A 63 1.73 9.99 -0.60
CA PHE A 63 0.64 9.20 -1.12
C PHE A 63 -0.62 9.35 -0.27
N MET A 64 -0.50 9.23 1.06
CA MET A 64 -1.66 9.32 1.94
C MET A 64 -2.33 10.69 1.86
N MET A 65 -1.55 11.74 1.66
CA MET A 65 -2.08 13.09 1.52
C MET A 65 -2.81 13.33 0.20
N THR A 66 -2.66 12.43 -0.80
CA THR A 66 -3.44 12.53 -2.04
C THR A 66 -4.88 12.07 -1.86
N GLU A 67 -5.19 11.31 -0.81
CA GLU A 67 -6.55 10.87 -0.52
C GLU A 67 -7.17 11.77 0.55
N THR A 68 -8.34 12.32 0.26
CA THR A 68 -9.02 13.26 1.17
C THR A 68 -9.23 12.67 2.56
N ARG A 69 -9.56 11.37 2.66
CA ARG A 69 -9.79 10.71 3.94
C ARG A 69 -8.57 10.78 4.87
N PHE A 70 -7.36 10.77 4.31
CA PHE A 70 -6.12 10.89 5.09
C PHE A 70 -5.71 12.34 5.28
N SER A 71 -5.87 13.17 4.23
CA SER A 71 -5.42 14.57 4.27
C SER A 71 -6.20 15.42 5.27
N GLN A 72 -7.39 14.99 5.66
CA GLN A 72 -8.20 15.68 6.68
C GLN A 72 -7.71 15.43 8.10
N LEU A 73 -6.98 14.33 8.34
CA LEU A 73 -6.55 13.96 9.69
C LEU A 73 -5.66 15.01 10.37
N PRO A 74 -4.67 15.62 9.70
CA PRO A 74 -3.88 16.67 10.35
C PRO A 74 -4.70 17.87 10.79
N LYS A 75 -5.79 18.18 10.07
CA LYS A 75 -6.69 19.28 10.43
C LYS A 75 -7.52 18.94 11.66
N LEU A 76 -7.86 17.66 11.87
CA LEU A 76 -8.69 17.19 12.95
C LEU A 76 -7.89 16.76 14.19
N LYS A 77 -6.73 16.15 13.98
CA LYS A 77 -5.92 15.50 15.02
C LYS A 77 -4.56 16.14 15.25
N GLY A 78 -4.15 17.09 14.42
CA GLY A 78 -2.85 17.77 14.55
C GLY A 78 -1.67 16.80 14.48
N GLU A 79 -0.72 16.92 15.41
CA GLU A 79 0.49 16.08 15.42
C GLU A 79 0.19 14.59 15.59
N THR A 80 -0.91 14.24 16.25
CA THR A 80 -1.31 12.84 16.42
C THR A 80 -1.53 12.16 15.09
N ALA A 81 -2.02 12.90 14.08
CA ALA A 81 -2.21 12.32 12.74
C ALA A 81 -0.90 11.87 12.12
N TYR A 82 0.17 12.64 12.28
CA TYR A 82 1.48 12.28 11.75
C TYR A 82 2.07 11.06 12.46
N GLU A 83 1.82 10.91 13.76
CA GLU A 83 2.18 9.70 14.50
C GLU A 83 1.43 8.48 13.95
N MET A 84 0.16 8.64 13.61
CA MET A 84 -0.65 7.57 13.00
C MET A 84 -0.10 7.19 11.62
N PHE A 85 0.29 8.18 10.81
CA PHE A 85 0.89 7.92 9.51
C PHE A 85 2.23 7.18 9.64
N GLU A 86 3.04 7.54 10.62
CA GLU A 86 4.30 6.84 10.89
C GLU A 86 4.06 5.39 11.30
N LYS A 87 3.05 5.12 12.12
CA LYS A 87 2.66 3.75 12.48
C LYS A 87 2.22 2.96 11.26
N THR A 88 1.44 3.58 10.36
CA THR A 88 1.02 2.94 9.12
C THR A 88 2.23 2.55 8.27
N LYS A 89 3.22 3.45 8.18
CA LYS A 89 4.47 3.18 7.48
C LYS A 89 5.20 1.99 8.09
N GLN A 90 5.33 1.96 9.42
CA GLN A 90 6.01 0.86 10.13
C GLN A 90 5.28 -0.47 9.93
N ASP A 91 3.95 -0.45 9.95
CA ASP A 91 3.14 -1.64 9.71
C ASP A 91 3.30 -2.15 8.28
N ALA A 92 3.38 -1.24 7.29
CA ALA A 92 3.62 -1.61 5.90
C ALA A 92 5.01 -2.26 5.73
N MET A 93 6.02 -1.71 6.39
CA MET A 93 7.38 -2.28 6.37
C MET A 93 7.40 -3.67 6.97
N ARG A 94 6.71 -3.87 8.10
CA ARG A 94 6.60 -5.18 8.75
C ARG A 94 5.88 -6.20 7.89
N ARG A 95 4.78 -5.80 7.27
CA ARG A 95 4.01 -6.65 6.36
C ARG A 95 4.87 -7.09 5.17
N HIS A 96 5.60 -6.16 4.57
CA HIS A 96 6.48 -6.47 3.43
C HIS A 96 7.58 -7.46 3.82
N ARG A 97 8.19 -7.28 4.99
CA ARG A 97 9.21 -8.22 5.49
C ARG A 97 8.64 -9.62 5.67
N ARG A 98 7.41 -9.73 6.18
CA ARG A 98 6.74 -11.03 6.32
C ARG A 98 6.51 -11.69 4.97
N LEU A 99 6.06 -10.91 3.97
CA LEU A 99 5.86 -11.44 2.63
C LEU A 99 7.17 -11.93 2.03
N LYS A 100 8.26 -11.20 2.19
CA LYS A 100 9.57 -11.62 1.71
C LYS A 100 10.04 -12.91 2.38
N ALA A 101 9.87 -13.01 3.69
CA ALA A 101 10.23 -14.22 4.43
C ALA A 101 9.42 -15.42 3.94
N LEU A 102 8.13 -15.26 3.73
CA LEU A 102 7.27 -16.33 3.22
C LEU A 102 7.66 -16.73 1.79
N ALA A 103 8.02 -15.76 0.95
CA ALA A 103 8.45 -16.04 -0.41
C ALA A 103 9.76 -16.87 -0.42
N GLU A 104 10.68 -16.56 0.49
CA GLU A 104 11.97 -17.25 0.60
C GLU A 104 11.84 -18.66 1.16
N GLU A 105 10.81 -18.94 1.96
CA GLU A 105 10.61 -20.25 2.57
C GLU A 105 10.12 -21.33 1.61
N LYS A 106 9.72 -20.98 0.41
CA LYS A 106 9.17 -21.91 -0.59
C LYS A 106 8.03 -22.78 -0.06
N ILE A 107 7.08 -22.16 0.55
CA ILE A 107 5.92 -22.84 1.14
C ILE A 107 5.06 -23.57 0.09
#